data_68ce1a906b61551617c3a3ca8cf73d52
#
_entry.id   68ce1a906b61551617c3a3ca8cf73d52
#
_cell.length_a   1.000
_cell.length_b   1.000
_cell.length_c   1.000
_cell.angle_alpha   90.00
_cell.angle_beta   90.00
_cell.angle_gamma   90.00
#
_symmetry.space_group_name_H-M   'P 1'
#
loop_
_entity.id
_entity.type
_entity.pdbx_description
1 polymer ?
#
loop_
_entity_poly.entity_id
_entity_poly.type
_entity_poly.pdbx_seq_one_letter_code
_entity_poly.pdbx_strand_id
1 'polypeptide(L)'
;MKNLLMTKLLILCFGLAGAAVLPALAADQPPKTNRPPIYDNKADGAKQITDALTAAKREHKNVLLQFGANWCGWCHKLHNLFHSDKDIAAFLKTNYVVVLIDVDKVEGKQHNADVNERYGNPCRFGLPALVVLDADGQQLTTQDSGKLEEGDHHDPAKVLAFLKQWSPTPAPSKEGKSAPKKSD
;
A
#
# COMPACT_ATOMS: atom_id res chain seq x y z
N MET A 1 93.10 -12.50 25.04
CA MET A 1 92.86 -13.73 24.27
C MET A 1 91.39 -13.89 24.11
N LYS A 2 90.96 -14.07 22.84
CA LYS A 2 89.67 -14.50 22.32
C LYS A 2 88.53 -13.51 22.29
N ASN A 3 88.45 -12.92 21.08
CA ASN A 3 87.29 -12.22 20.51
C ASN A 3 86.11 -13.11 20.35
N LEU A 4 84.93 -12.59 20.66
CA LEU A 4 83.69 -13.19 20.18
C LEU A 4 82.82 -12.13 19.51
N LEU A 5 82.81 -12.19 18.20
CA LEU A 5 81.90 -11.38 17.34
C LEU A 5 80.41 -11.77 17.63
N MET A 6 79.68 -10.80 18.06
CA MET A 6 78.22 -10.95 18.09
C MET A 6 77.67 -10.27 16.82
N THR A 7 77.31 -11.11 15.87
CA THR A 7 76.57 -10.73 14.68
C THR A 7 75.11 -10.35 15.05
N LYS A 8 74.74 -9.07 14.94
CA LYS A 8 73.36 -8.59 15.11
C LYS A 8 72.63 -8.87 13.83
N LEU A 9 71.69 -9.85 13.90
CA LEU A 9 70.71 -10.12 12.85
C LEU A 9 69.56 -9.13 12.97
N LEU A 10 69.45 -8.20 12.07
CA LEU A 10 68.32 -7.27 11.94
C LEU A 10 67.17 -8.01 11.24
N ILE A 11 66.15 -8.40 12.01
CA ILE A 11 64.90 -8.91 11.44
C ILE A 11 64.02 -7.73 11.08
N LEU A 12 63.91 -7.47 9.77
CA LEU A 12 63.04 -6.45 9.20
C LEU A 12 61.60 -7.03 9.15
N CYS A 13 60.78 -6.72 10.15
CA CYS A 13 59.36 -7.07 10.13
C CYS A 13 58.61 -6.16 9.15
N PHE A 14 58.36 -6.68 7.94
CA PHE A 14 57.47 -6.05 6.97
C PHE A 14 56.02 -6.29 7.44
N GLY A 15 55.44 -5.29 8.11
CA GLY A 15 54.04 -5.30 8.49
C GLY A 15 53.16 -5.15 7.24
N LEU A 16 52.55 -6.23 6.77
CA LEU A 16 51.43 -6.18 5.82
C LEU A 16 50.22 -5.58 6.54
N ALA A 17 49.95 -4.29 6.34
CA ALA A 17 48.67 -3.68 6.69
C ALA A 17 47.66 -4.21 5.71
N GLY A 18 46.96 -5.30 6.08
CA GLY A 18 45.79 -5.80 5.38
C GLY A 18 44.62 -4.81 5.58
N ALA A 19 44.34 -4.00 4.58
CA ALA A 19 43.11 -3.21 4.52
C ALA A 19 41.92 -4.21 4.45
N ALA A 20 41.25 -4.41 5.57
CA ALA A 20 39.98 -5.11 5.60
C ALA A 20 38.95 -4.27 4.83
N VAL A 21 38.70 -4.64 3.58
CA VAL A 21 37.58 -4.13 2.80
C VAL A 21 36.32 -4.72 3.42
N LEU A 22 35.64 -3.95 4.29
CA LEU A 22 34.31 -4.29 4.75
C LEU A 22 33.37 -4.33 3.53
N PRO A 23 32.63 -5.44 3.31
CA PRO A 23 31.63 -5.41 2.26
C PRO A 23 30.61 -4.32 2.60
N ALA A 24 30.45 -3.34 1.73
CA ALA A 24 29.37 -2.38 1.80
C ALA A 24 28.08 -3.19 1.81
N LEU A 25 27.29 -3.07 2.90
CA LEU A 25 25.94 -3.59 2.96
C LEU A 25 25.20 -2.99 1.77
N ALA A 26 24.94 -3.83 0.75
CA ALA A 26 24.10 -3.45 -0.36
C ALA A 26 22.77 -3.01 0.23
N ALA A 27 22.45 -1.72 0.05
CA ALA A 27 21.17 -1.19 0.47
C ALA A 27 20.09 -2.10 -0.14
N ASP A 28 19.15 -2.53 0.72
CA ASP A 28 18.03 -3.39 0.38
C ASP A 28 17.12 -2.65 -0.62
N GLN A 29 17.51 -2.68 -1.91
CA GLN A 29 16.70 -2.12 -2.97
C GLN A 29 15.67 -3.16 -3.35
N PRO A 30 14.38 -2.80 -3.35
CA PRO A 30 13.34 -3.71 -3.77
C PRO A 30 13.60 -4.19 -5.19
N PRO A 31 13.26 -5.45 -5.53
CA PRO A 31 13.53 -6.01 -6.84
C PRO A 31 12.90 -5.16 -7.94
N LYS A 32 13.70 -4.78 -8.95
CA LYS A 32 13.19 -4.08 -10.14
C LYS A 32 12.24 -5.03 -10.87
N THR A 33 10.96 -4.73 -10.86
CA THR A 33 9.95 -5.47 -11.61
C THR A 33 9.75 -4.81 -12.97
N ASN A 34 9.62 -5.62 -14.04
CA ASN A 34 9.28 -5.11 -15.38
C ASN A 34 7.78 -4.76 -15.52
N ARG A 35 7.04 -4.70 -14.42
CA ARG A 35 5.61 -4.35 -14.44
C ARG A 35 5.46 -2.83 -14.55
N PRO A 36 4.49 -2.34 -15.34
CA PRO A 36 4.14 -0.91 -15.33
C PRO A 36 3.78 -0.46 -13.91
N PRO A 37 4.23 0.73 -13.47
CA PRO A 37 3.88 1.23 -12.15
C PRO A 37 2.37 1.50 -12.05
N ILE A 38 1.78 1.12 -10.92
CA ILE A 38 0.37 1.41 -10.59
C ILE A 38 0.25 2.43 -9.47
N TYR A 39 1.30 2.61 -8.67
CA TYR A 39 1.39 3.64 -7.62
C TYR A 39 2.23 4.81 -8.12
N ASP A 40 1.79 6.04 -7.83
CA ASP A 40 2.61 7.24 -7.99
C ASP A 40 3.50 7.38 -6.74
N ASN A 41 4.78 7.07 -6.87
CA ASN A 41 5.77 7.13 -5.79
C ASN A 41 6.21 8.54 -5.40
N LYS A 42 5.60 9.57 -6.00
CA LYS A 42 5.82 10.98 -5.67
C LYS A 42 4.57 11.64 -5.09
N ALA A 43 3.44 10.94 -5.10
CA ALA A 43 2.18 11.50 -4.66
C ALA A 43 2.13 11.67 -3.14
N ASP A 44 1.66 12.82 -2.69
CA ASP A 44 1.27 13.06 -1.30
C ASP A 44 -0.04 12.32 -1.01
N GLY A 45 0.06 11.25 -0.22
CA GLY A 45 -1.08 10.39 0.13
C GLY A 45 -2.16 11.13 0.92
N ALA A 46 -1.79 12.08 1.77
CA ALA A 46 -2.77 12.89 2.51
C ALA A 46 -3.58 13.78 1.57
N LYS A 47 -2.92 14.35 0.55
CA LYS A 47 -3.60 15.12 -0.49
C LYS A 47 -4.48 14.23 -1.36
N GLN A 48 -4.00 13.05 -1.78
CA GLN A 48 -4.82 12.10 -2.54
C GLN A 48 -6.12 11.74 -1.80
N ILE A 49 -6.05 11.50 -0.49
CA ILE A 49 -7.21 11.19 0.34
C ILE A 49 -8.15 12.39 0.44
N THR A 50 -7.63 13.60 0.63
CA THR A 50 -8.44 14.82 0.70
C THR A 50 -9.23 15.04 -0.59
N ASP A 51 -8.58 14.88 -1.75
CA ASP A 51 -9.20 15.00 -3.05
C ASP A 51 -10.27 13.91 -3.26
N ALA A 52 -9.97 12.67 -2.84
CA ALA A 52 -10.90 11.54 -2.92
C ALA A 52 -12.14 11.72 -2.03
N LEU A 53 -11.98 12.24 -0.81
CA LEU A 53 -13.12 12.54 0.08
C LEU A 53 -14.01 13.63 -0.50
N THR A 54 -13.43 14.65 -1.14
CA THR A 54 -14.18 15.69 -1.84
C THR A 54 -15.03 15.09 -2.97
N ALA A 55 -14.46 14.18 -3.76
CA ALA A 55 -15.19 13.47 -4.80
C ALA A 55 -16.25 12.54 -4.22
N ALA A 56 -15.91 11.78 -3.18
CA ALA A 56 -16.80 10.83 -2.52
C ALA A 56 -18.06 11.52 -1.97
N LYS A 57 -17.92 12.67 -1.31
CA LYS A 57 -19.05 13.49 -0.84
C LYS A 57 -19.99 13.91 -1.99
N ARG A 58 -19.42 14.40 -3.08
CA ARG A 58 -20.19 14.85 -4.24
C ARG A 58 -20.92 13.71 -4.92
N GLU A 59 -20.32 12.50 -4.92
CA GLU A 59 -20.80 11.34 -5.66
C GLU A 59 -21.54 10.33 -4.77
N HIS A 60 -21.68 10.61 -3.48
CA HIS A 60 -22.30 9.71 -2.48
C HIS A 60 -21.62 8.33 -2.44
N LYS A 61 -20.29 8.31 -2.46
CA LYS A 61 -19.45 7.12 -2.44
C LYS A 61 -18.63 7.04 -1.16
N ASN A 62 -18.10 5.86 -0.88
CA ASN A 62 -17.02 5.67 0.09
C ASN A 62 -15.67 5.78 -0.60
N VAL A 63 -14.60 5.91 0.19
CA VAL A 63 -13.21 5.87 -0.31
C VAL A 63 -12.60 4.52 0.04
N LEU A 64 -11.99 3.88 -0.96
CA LEU A 64 -11.21 2.65 -0.79
C LEU A 64 -9.74 2.98 -0.96
N LEU A 65 -8.98 2.95 0.13
CA LEU A 65 -7.53 3.10 0.10
C LEU A 65 -6.88 1.72 -0.09
N GLN A 66 -6.01 1.59 -1.08
CA GLN A 66 -5.15 0.42 -1.26
C GLN A 66 -3.71 0.84 -0.99
N PHE A 67 -3.17 0.43 0.15
CA PHE A 67 -1.76 0.64 0.50
C PHE A 67 -0.90 -0.42 -0.19
N GLY A 68 0.19 0.00 -0.81
CA GLY A 68 1.07 -0.93 -1.52
C GLY A 68 2.28 -0.26 -2.14
N ALA A 69 2.96 -0.98 -3.02
CA ALA A 69 4.15 -0.51 -3.72
C ALA A 69 4.25 -1.14 -5.11
N ASN A 70 5.00 -0.50 -6.01
CA ASN A 70 5.12 -0.96 -7.41
C ASN A 70 5.83 -2.32 -7.55
N TRP A 71 6.67 -2.72 -6.60
CA TRP A 71 7.29 -4.04 -6.59
C TRP A 71 6.36 -5.16 -6.08
N CYS A 72 5.26 -4.81 -5.39
CA CYS A 72 4.36 -5.75 -4.73
C CYS A 72 3.50 -6.51 -5.76
N GLY A 73 3.81 -7.79 -5.98
CA GLY A 73 3.09 -8.64 -6.94
C GLY A 73 1.60 -8.81 -6.61
N TRP A 74 1.27 -8.97 -5.33
CA TRP A 74 -0.11 -9.09 -4.86
C TRP A 74 -0.91 -7.79 -5.04
N CYS A 75 -0.25 -6.62 -4.91
CA CYS A 75 -0.88 -5.33 -5.18
C CYS A 75 -1.30 -5.21 -6.64
N HIS A 76 -0.46 -5.66 -7.56
CA HIS A 76 -0.80 -5.71 -8.99
C HIS A 76 -1.92 -6.71 -9.29
N LYS A 77 -1.93 -7.88 -8.63
CA LYS A 77 -3.01 -8.86 -8.80
C LYS A 77 -4.36 -8.28 -8.39
N LEU A 78 -4.43 -7.60 -7.22
CA LEU A 78 -5.66 -6.96 -6.77
C LEU A 78 -6.09 -5.81 -7.68
N HIS A 79 -5.14 -4.95 -8.06
CA HIS A 79 -5.40 -3.85 -8.99
C HIS A 79 -5.94 -4.37 -10.33
N ASN A 80 -5.34 -5.42 -10.89
CA ASN A 80 -5.81 -6.02 -12.13
C ASN A 80 -7.22 -6.61 -11.98
N LEU A 81 -7.51 -7.28 -10.86
CA LEU A 81 -8.86 -7.79 -10.56
C LEU A 81 -9.91 -6.68 -10.54
N PHE A 82 -9.60 -5.54 -9.92
CA PHE A 82 -10.48 -4.37 -9.87
C PHE A 82 -10.85 -3.82 -11.26
N HIS A 83 -10.04 -4.09 -12.29
CA HIS A 83 -10.26 -3.59 -13.64
C HIS A 83 -10.73 -4.69 -14.62
N SER A 84 -10.36 -5.95 -14.39
CA SER A 84 -10.66 -7.04 -15.32
C SER A 84 -11.98 -7.76 -15.01
N ASP A 85 -12.36 -7.84 -13.74
CA ASP A 85 -13.66 -8.40 -13.35
C ASP A 85 -14.77 -7.36 -13.53
N LYS A 86 -15.76 -7.69 -14.38
CA LYS A 86 -16.82 -6.75 -14.76
C LYS A 86 -17.72 -6.34 -13.59
N ASP A 87 -18.02 -7.27 -12.70
CA ASP A 87 -18.91 -7.02 -11.57
C ASP A 87 -18.21 -6.17 -10.51
N ILE A 88 -16.96 -6.48 -10.20
CA ILE A 88 -16.13 -5.71 -9.27
C ILE A 88 -15.89 -4.30 -9.83
N ALA A 89 -15.51 -4.17 -11.10
CA ALA A 89 -15.27 -2.88 -11.73
C ALA A 89 -16.52 -1.99 -11.71
N ALA A 90 -17.70 -2.57 -12.07
CA ALA A 90 -18.97 -1.85 -12.03
C ALA A 90 -19.34 -1.44 -10.60
N PHE A 91 -19.13 -2.34 -9.63
CA PHE A 91 -19.44 -2.07 -8.23
C PHE A 91 -18.54 -0.97 -7.64
N LEU A 92 -17.24 -1.02 -7.90
CA LEU A 92 -16.28 0.01 -7.51
C LEU A 92 -16.64 1.36 -8.12
N LYS A 93 -16.90 1.39 -9.43
CA LYS A 93 -17.30 2.63 -10.15
C LYS A 93 -18.52 3.29 -9.52
N THR A 94 -19.49 2.52 -9.04
CA THR A 94 -20.73 3.04 -8.46
C THR A 94 -20.56 3.48 -7.02
N ASN A 95 -19.77 2.75 -6.21
CA ASN A 95 -19.81 2.87 -4.76
C ASN A 95 -18.53 3.45 -4.14
N TYR A 96 -17.42 3.50 -4.89
CA TYR A 96 -16.13 3.87 -4.31
C TYR A 96 -15.36 4.88 -5.15
N VAL A 97 -14.58 5.71 -4.45
CA VAL A 97 -13.42 6.39 -5.00
C VAL A 97 -12.19 5.59 -4.55
N VAL A 98 -11.51 4.94 -5.50
CA VAL A 98 -10.33 4.11 -5.19
C VAL A 98 -9.07 4.97 -5.22
N VAL A 99 -8.23 4.86 -4.18
CA VAL A 99 -6.96 5.58 -4.04
C VAL A 99 -5.84 4.59 -3.78
N LEU A 100 -4.78 4.66 -4.57
CA LEU A 100 -3.58 3.86 -4.40
C LEU A 100 -2.56 4.68 -3.59
N ILE A 101 -2.28 4.25 -2.37
CA ILE A 101 -1.32 4.89 -1.47
C ILE A 101 0.01 4.16 -1.56
N ASP A 102 1.01 4.82 -2.12
CA ASP A 102 2.36 4.28 -2.18
C ASP A 102 3.00 4.29 -0.79
N VAL A 103 3.53 3.15 -0.37
CA VAL A 103 4.23 2.98 0.91
C VAL A 103 5.60 2.34 0.72
N ASP A 104 6.17 2.48 -0.47
CA ASP A 104 7.53 2.03 -0.74
C ASP A 104 8.56 2.76 0.11
N LYS A 105 9.72 2.20 0.24
CA LYS A 105 10.83 2.86 0.92
C LYS A 105 11.66 3.65 -0.08
N VAL A 106 11.80 4.94 0.18
CA VAL A 106 12.71 5.83 -0.55
C VAL A 106 13.80 6.26 0.43
N GLU A 107 15.06 5.96 0.10
CA GLU A 107 16.21 6.26 0.96
C GLU A 107 16.05 5.74 2.41
N GLY A 108 15.49 4.53 2.55
CA GLY A 108 15.26 3.88 3.83
C GLY A 108 14.06 4.40 4.63
N LYS A 109 13.37 5.43 4.15
CA LYS A 109 12.15 5.97 4.77
C LYS A 109 10.92 5.49 4.02
N GLN A 110 9.90 5.06 4.75
CA GLN A 110 8.62 4.69 4.16
C GLN A 110 7.92 5.95 3.62
N HIS A 111 7.53 5.91 2.33
CA HIS A 111 6.71 6.93 1.73
C HIS A 111 5.30 6.91 2.35
N ASN A 112 4.69 8.07 2.58
CA ASN A 112 3.39 8.22 3.24
C ASN A 112 3.28 7.49 4.60
N ALA A 113 4.37 7.46 5.39
CA ALA A 113 4.39 6.82 6.71
C ALA A 113 3.35 7.42 7.66
N ASP A 114 3.17 8.73 7.63
CA ASP A 114 2.19 9.47 8.41
C ASP A 114 0.75 9.08 8.07
N VAL A 115 0.47 8.81 6.78
CA VAL A 115 -0.83 8.28 6.32
C VAL A 115 -1.04 6.87 6.83
N ASN A 116 -0.02 6.01 6.76
CA ASN A 116 -0.09 4.65 7.29
C ASN A 116 -0.35 4.65 8.82
N GLU A 117 0.31 5.53 9.57
CA GLU A 117 0.09 5.68 11.01
C GLU A 117 -1.32 6.19 11.32
N ARG A 118 -1.80 7.19 10.59
CA ARG A 118 -3.15 7.78 10.76
C ARG A 118 -4.26 6.74 10.72
N TYR A 119 -4.13 5.74 9.85
CA TYR A 119 -5.11 4.67 9.71
C TYR A 119 -4.76 3.39 10.50
N GLY A 120 -3.97 3.53 11.58
CA GLY A 120 -3.65 2.45 12.50
C GLY A 120 -2.68 1.42 11.93
N ASN A 121 -1.76 1.87 11.06
CA ASN A 121 -0.71 1.04 10.46
C ASN A 121 -1.26 -0.20 9.71
N PRO A 122 -2.11 -0.01 8.68
CA PRO A 122 -2.65 -1.12 7.90
C PRO A 122 -1.56 -2.01 7.28
N CYS A 123 -0.39 -1.45 6.94
CA CYS A 123 0.72 -2.20 6.34
C CYS A 123 1.28 -3.30 7.24
N ARG A 124 0.96 -3.32 8.56
CA ARG A 124 1.32 -4.41 9.47
C ARG A 124 0.74 -5.77 9.07
N PHE A 125 -0.33 -5.78 8.29
CA PHE A 125 -0.95 -6.99 7.78
C PHE A 125 -0.33 -7.51 6.48
N GLY A 126 0.69 -6.83 5.94
CA GLY A 126 1.25 -7.09 4.62
C GLY A 126 0.68 -6.17 3.54
N LEU A 127 1.07 -6.42 2.28
CA LEU A 127 0.65 -5.62 1.13
C LEU A 127 0.01 -6.52 0.05
N PRO A 128 -1.08 -6.06 -0.58
CA PRO A 128 -1.79 -4.81 -0.31
C PRO A 128 -2.55 -4.84 1.01
N ALA A 129 -2.73 -3.69 1.66
CA ALA A 129 -3.69 -3.54 2.75
C ALA A 129 -4.80 -2.58 2.31
N LEU A 130 -6.03 -2.83 2.73
CA LEU A 130 -7.18 -2.03 2.34
C LEU A 130 -7.76 -1.29 3.55
N VAL A 131 -8.15 -0.04 3.33
CA VAL A 131 -8.90 0.75 4.31
C VAL A 131 -10.10 1.35 3.60
N VAL A 132 -11.28 1.24 4.23
CA VAL A 132 -12.50 1.89 3.75
C VAL A 132 -12.80 3.09 4.64
N LEU A 133 -13.04 4.23 4.00
CA LEU A 133 -13.53 5.44 4.66
C LEU A 133 -14.94 5.75 4.14
N ASP A 134 -15.78 6.30 5.00
CA ASP A 134 -17.01 6.93 4.54
C ASP A 134 -16.71 8.29 3.86
N ALA A 135 -17.74 8.94 3.34
CA ALA A 135 -17.58 10.23 2.68
C ALA A 135 -17.12 11.37 3.60
N ASP A 136 -17.25 11.21 4.91
CA ASP A 136 -16.78 12.18 5.92
C ASP A 136 -15.35 11.91 6.37
N GLY A 137 -14.73 10.83 5.88
CA GLY A 137 -13.35 10.45 6.18
C GLY A 137 -13.24 9.58 7.44
N GLN A 138 -14.36 9.12 8.01
CA GLN A 138 -14.34 8.18 9.11
C GLN A 138 -13.92 6.80 8.60
N GLN A 139 -12.94 6.19 9.26
CA GLN A 139 -12.50 4.83 8.95
C GLN A 139 -13.57 3.82 9.37
N LEU A 140 -14.10 3.10 8.39
CA LEU A 140 -15.10 2.05 8.60
C LEU A 140 -14.45 0.70 8.90
N THR A 141 -13.36 0.37 8.20
CA THR A 141 -12.66 -0.89 8.38
C THR A 141 -11.23 -0.83 7.84
N THR A 142 -10.40 -1.76 8.34
CA THR A 142 -9.13 -2.17 7.73
C THR A 142 -9.21 -3.64 7.37
N GLN A 143 -8.88 -3.98 6.13
CA GLN A 143 -8.88 -5.34 5.62
C GLN A 143 -7.47 -5.81 5.31
N ASP A 144 -7.08 -6.90 5.95
CA ASP A 144 -5.97 -7.74 5.51
C ASP A 144 -6.36 -8.42 4.19
N SER A 145 -5.68 -8.06 3.09
CA SER A 145 -6.03 -8.63 1.78
C SER A 145 -5.73 -10.11 1.66
N GLY A 146 -4.86 -10.66 2.50
CA GLY A 146 -4.61 -12.10 2.56
C GLY A 146 -5.89 -12.90 2.85
N LYS A 147 -6.85 -12.33 3.56
CA LYS A 147 -8.18 -12.94 3.76
C LYS A 147 -9.06 -12.96 2.51
N LEU A 148 -8.69 -12.18 1.51
CA LEU A 148 -9.39 -12.12 0.22
C LEU A 148 -8.72 -13.02 -0.85
N GLU A 149 -7.66 -13.73 -0.47
CA GLU A 149 -6.88 -14.59 -1.35
C GLU A 149 -7.45 -16.02 -1.41
N GLU A 150 -7.19 -16.68 -2.53
CA GLU A 150 -7.38 -18.11 -2.75
C GLU A 150 -6.26 -18.62 -3.64
N GLY A 151 -5.43 -19.52 -3.13
CA GLY A 151 -4.27 -20.02 -3.86
C GLY A 151 -3.29 -18.89 -4.22
N ASP A 152 -3.13 -18.62 -5.50
CA ASP A 152 -2.18 -17.62 -6.01
C ASP A 152 -2.82 -16.32 -6.52
N HIS A 153 -4.09 -16.08 -6.23
CA HIS A 153 -4.86 -14.91 -6.68
C HIS A 153 -5.80 -14.39 -5.58
N HIS A 154 -6.37 -13.20 -5.79
CA HIS A 154 -7.49 -12.72 -4.99
C HIS A 154 -8.79 -13.34 -5.53
N ASP A 155 -9.60 -13.92 -4.65
CA ASP A 155 -10.89 -14.52 -4.98
C ASP A 155 -11.92 -13.41 -5.32
N PRO A 156 -12.47 -13.39 -6.53
CA PRO A 156 -13.43 -12.35 -6.93
C PRO A 156 -14.67 -12.31 -6.04
N ALA A 157 -15.15 -13.46 -5.57
CA ALA A 157 -16.35 -13.53 -4.73
C ALA A 157 -16.08 -12.95 -3.33
N LYS A 158 -14.92 -13.27 -2.73
CA LYS A 158 -14.49 -12.70 -1.45
C LYS A 158 -14.29 -11.18 -1.56
N VAL A 159 -13.65 -10.72 -2.63
CA VAL A 159 -13.44 -9.29 -2.89
C VAL A 159 -14.76 -8.57 -3.07
N LEU A 160 -15.68 -9.08 -3.89
CA LEU A 160 -16.99 -8.48 -4.12
C LEU A 160 -17.84 -8.46 -2.85
N ALA A 161 -17.77 -9.52 -2.03
CA ALA A 161 -18.47 -9.58 -0.74
C ALA A 161 -17.95 -8.51 0.22
N PHE A 162 -16.63 -8.35 0.33
CA PHE A 162 -16.02 -7.29 1.12
C PHE A 162 -16.46 -5.89 0.66
N LEU A 163 -16.44 -5.63 -0.64
CA LEU A 163 -16.87 -4.34 -1.19
C LEU A 163 -18.34 -4.07 -0.90
N LYS A 164 -19.22 -5.07 -1.02
CA LYS A 164 -20.65 -4.93 -0.71
C LYS A 164 -20.88 -4.66 0.78
N GLN A 165 -20.15 -5.32 1.65
CA GLN A 165 -20.29 -5.16 3.10
C GLN A 165 -20.02 -3.72 3.56
N TRP A 166 -19.09 -3.04 2.91
CA TRP A 166 -18.62 -1.71 3.30
C TRP A 166 -19.01 -0.61 2.30
N SER A 167 -19.97 -0.89 1.41
CA SER A 167 -20.50 0.11 0.48
C SER A 167 -21.32 1.18 1.21
N PRO A 168 -21.49 2.37 0.61
CA PRO A 168 -22.36 3.40 1.17
C PRO A 168 -23.77 2.84 1.41
N THR A 169 -24.38 3.19 2.54
CA THR A 169 -25.80 2.92 2.72
C THR A 169 -26.58 3.69 1.66
N PRO A 170 -27.46 3.05 0.88
CA PRO A 170 -28.29 3.77 -0.07
C PRO A 170 -29.00 4.93 0.62
N ALA A 171 -28.92 6.13 0.06
CA ALA A 171 -29.71 7.25 0.56
C ALA A 171 -31.17 6.81 0.61
N PRO A 172 -31.92 7.12 1.70
CA PRO A 172 -33.33 6.77 1.77
C PRO A 172 -34.01 7.28 0.49
N SER A 173 -34.56 6.35 -0.28
CA SER A 173 -35.34 6.68 -1.46
C SER A 173 -36.37 7.70 -1.01
N LYS A 174 -36.45 8.86 -1.68
CA LYS A 174 -37.58 9.77 -1.51
C LYS A 174 -38.78 9.06 -2.08
N GLU A 175 -39.34 8.11 -1.29
CA GLU A 175 -40.65 7.56 -1.58
C GLU A 175 -41.61 8.74 -1.63
N GLY A 176 -42.22 8.85 -2.79
CA GLY A 176 -43.11 9.95 -3.12
C GLY A 176 -44.14 10.17 -2.02
N LYS A 177 -44.17 11.38 -1.47
CA LYS A 177 -45.38 11.89 -0.81
C LYS A 177 -46.51 11.71 -1.81
N SER A 178 -47.28 10.64 -1.68
CA SER A 178 -48.57 10.51 -2.33
C SER A 178 -49.38 11.71 -1.90
N ALA A 179 -49.76 12.54 -2.87
CA ALA A 179 -50.66 13.66 -2.63
C ALA A 179 -51.97 13.16 -2.01
N PRO A 180 -52.55 13.86 -1.02
CA PRO A 180 -53.83 13.47 -0.44
C PRO A 180 -54.90 13.54 -1.53
N LYS A 181 -55.60 12.43 -1.75
CA LYS A 181 -56.79 12.36 -2.57
C LYS A 181 -57.81 13.32 -1.98
N LYS A 182 -58.18 14.39 -2.70
CA LYS A 182 -59.38 15.18 -2.39
C LYS A 182 -60.56 14.26 -2.59
N SER A 183 -61.28 14.04 -1.54
CA SER A 183 -62.66 13.51 -1.59
C SER A 183 -63.58 14.68 -1.83
N ASP A 184 -64.33 14.60 -2.91
CA ASP A 184 -65.52 15.40 -3.13
C ASP A 184 -66.66 14.88 -2.25
#